data_6fdfb2c32c4b7f587bd94e3b3e5b6726
#
_entry.id   6fdfb2c32c4b7f587bd94e3b3e5b6726
#
_cell.length_a   1.000
_cell.length_b   1.000
_cell.length_c   1.000
_cell.angle_alpha   90.00
_cell.angle_beta   90.00
_cell.angle_gamma   90.00
#
_symmetry.space_group_name_H-M   'P 1'
#
loop_
_entity.id
_entity.type
_entity.pdbx_description
1 polymer ?
#
loop_
_entity_poly.entity_id
_entity_poly.type
_entity_poly.pdbx_seq_one_letter_code
_entity_poly.pdbx_strand_id
1 'polypeptide(L)'
;TAVGRAARALMAAALPLFIKGDGPPDLDELWRDFNRKLSGLFGGKGGGGNQRPPQGGGNGGGNFQPDMKSAGIGMSLIAGIALLVWLGSGVFIVQEGQQAVVTTFGRFTNTREAGIQFRWPYPFQAHETVSVTQLQSVEVGRNAVTQATGLRDSSMLTQDENIIDIRFTVQYRRANARAYLFENFRPDDAVRQAAETAVREVVGRSNVDAVLYEQRTALSTGLVKSIQDQLNRLNSGILVDNVNVQSVQ
;
A
#
# COMPACT_ATOMS: atom_id res chain seq x y z
N THR A 1 -17.48 -19.85 -20.32
CA THR A 1 -17.04 -21.21 -20.68
C THR A 1 -15.92 -21.25 -21.72
N ALA A 2 -15.60 -20.16 -22.42
CA ALA A 2 -14.49 -20.08 -23.38
C ALA A 2 -13.14 -19.72 -22.71
N VAL A 3 -13.15 -18.94 -21.64
CA VAL A 3 -11.94 -18.48 -20.91
C VAL A 3 -11.25 -19.64 -20.17
N GLY A 4 -12.00 -20.62 -19.68
CA GLY A 4 -11.44 -21.80 -19.00
C GLY A 4 -10.68 -22.79 -19.90
N ARG A 5 -10.94 -22.76 -21.20
CA ARG A 5 -10.23 -23.63 -22.16
C ARG A 5 -8.89 -23.03 -22.60
N ALA A 6 -8.80 -21.71 -22.71
CA ALA A 6 -7.56 -21.01 -23.05
C ALA A 6 -6.54 -21.09 -21.92
N ALA A 7 -6.96 -20.97 -20.66
CA ALA A 7 -6.07 -21.10 -19.50
C ALA A 7 -5.53 -22.54 -19.33
N ARG A 8 -6.34 -23.56 -19.65
CA ARG A 8 -5.89 -24.96 -19.63
C ARG A 8 -4.93 -25.31 -20.77
N ALA A 9 -5.09 -24.69 -21.93
CA ALA A 9 -4.18 -24.89 -23.05
C ALA A 9 -2.80 -24.27 -22.81
N LEU A 10 -2.73 -23.12 -22.17
CA LEU A 10 -1.49 -22.46 -21.77
C LEU A 10 -0.75 -23.22 -20.64
N MET A 11 -1.48 -23.81 -19.70
CA MET A 11 -0.88 -24.65 -18.65
C MET A 11 -0.40 -25.99 -19.18
N ALA A 12 -1.08 -26.58 -20.17
CA ALA A 12 -0.67 -27.86 -20.78
C ALA A 12 0.57 -27.72 -21.67
N ALA A 13 0.84 -26.54 -22.23
CA ALA A 13 2.02 -26.29 -23.03
C ALA A 13 3.29 -26.03 -22.21
N ALA A 14 3.16 -25.70 -20.92
CA ALA A 14 4.29 -25.43 -20.02
C ALA A 14 4.79 -26.67 -19.24
N LEU A 15 4.05 -27.78 -19.24
CA LEU A 15 4.32 -28.95 -18.40
C LEU A 15 5.28 -30.04 -18.94
N PRO A 16 5.71 -30.12 -20.21
CA PRO A 16 6.64 -31.18 -20.60
C PRO A 16 8.13 -30.86 -20.38
N LEU A 17 8.47 -29.78 -19.70
CA LEU A 17 9.89 -29.39 -19.53
C LEU A 17 10.55 -29.90 -18.24
N PHE A 18 9.83 -30.63 -17.37
CA PHE A 18 10.32 -30.91 -16.01
C PHE A 18 10.47 -32.38 -15.61
N ILE A 19 10.28 -33.36 -16.51
CA ILE A 19 10.43 -34.76 -16.10
C ILE A 19 11.24 -35.55 -17.13
N LYS A 20 12.53 -35.57 -17.00
CA LYS A 20 13.39 -36.72 -17.31
C LYS A 20 14.82 -36.52 -16.79
N GLY A 21 15.12 -37.12 -15.66
CA GLY A 21 16.47 -37.18 -15.10
C GLY A 21 16.41 -37.53 -13.61
N ASP A 22 16.85 -38.74 -13.23
CA ASP A 22 17.04 -39.16 -11.85
C ASP A 22 18.19 -38.35 -11.21
N GLY A 23 17.88 -37.47 -10.27
CA GLY A 23 18.82 -36.71 -9.46
C GLY A 23 18.33 -35.26 -9.20
N PRO A 24 18.79 -34.60 -8.12
CA PRO A 24 18.49 -33.18 -7.93
C PRO A 24 19.09 -32.43 -9.13
N PRO A 25 18.31 -31.50 -9.77
CA PRO A 25 18.78 -30.82 -10.97
C PRO A 25 20.04 -30.00 -10.64
N ASP A 26 21.14 -30.34 -11.27
CA ASP A 26 22.37 -29.59 -11.22
C ASP A 26 22.09 -28.20 -11.85
N LEU A 27 22.19 -27.17 -11.03
CA LEU A 27 22.03 -25.76 -11.47
C LEU A 27 22.98 -25.41 -12.62
N ASP A 28 24.12 -26.07 -12.70
CA ASP A 28 25.11 -25.89 -13.77
C ASP A 28 24.63 -26.47 -15.10
N GLU A 29 23.85 -27.57 -15.09
CA GLU A 29 23.30 -28.19 -16.27
C GLU A 29 22.12 -27.39 -16.82
N LEU A 30 21.27 -26.90 -15.92
CA LEU A 30 20.18 -25.96 -16.26
C LEU A 30 20.73 -24.65 -16.86
N TRP A 31 21.81 -24.13 -16.27
CA TRP A 31 22.46 -22.90 -16.76
C TRP A 31 23.14 -23.12 -18.12
N ARG A 32 23.75 -24.28 -18.35
CA ARG A 32 24.31 -24.65 -19.67
C ARG A 32 23.23 -24.80 -20.73
N ASP A 33 22.12 -25.47 -20.42
CA ASP A 33 21.01 -25.66 -21.35
C ASP A 33 20.28 -24.35 -21.65
N PHE A 34 20.12 -23.50 -20.65
CA PHE A 34 19.59 -22.16 -20.83
C PHE A 34 20.50 -21.31 -21.73
N ASN A 35 21.80 -21.31 -21.46
CA ASN A 35 22.78 -20.57 -22.24
C ASN A 35 22.87 -21.12 -23.68
N ARG A 36 22.75 -22.44 -23.87
CA ARG A 36 22.73 -23.09 -25.18
C ARG A 36 21.47 -22.75 -25.98
N LYS A 37 20.31 -22.71 -25.34
CA LYS A 37 19.05 -22.26 -25.95
C LYS A 37 19.09 -20.77 -26.24
N LEU A 38 19.62 -19.98 -25.35
CA LEU A 38 19.81 -18.55 -25.56
C LEU A 38 20.78 -18.27 -26.73
N SER A 39 21.90 -18.96 -26.80
CA SER A 39 22.85 -18.84 -27.91
C SER A 39 22.29 -19.31 -29.24
N GLY A 40 21.36 -20.33 -29.23
CA GLY A 40 20.63 -20.75 -30.42
C GLY A 40 19.59 -19.74 -30.91
N LEU A 41 19.02 -18.94 -29.99
CA LEU A 41 18.10 -17.84 -30.31
C LEU A 41 18.82 -16.58 -30.78
N PHE A 42 20.03 -16.34 -30.27
CA PHE A 42 20.88 -15.17 -30.59
C PHE A 42 21.95 -15.44 -31.66
N GLY A 43 22.27 -16.72 -31.90
CA GLY A 43 23.19 -17.14 -32.93
C GLY A 43 22.43 -17.44 -34.22
N GLY A 44 22.37 -16.47 -35.13
CA GLY A 44 21.77 -16.66 -36.45
C GLY A 44 22.38 -17.85 -37.18
N LYS A 45 21.51 -18.70 -37.74
CA LYS A 45 21.74 -19.86 -38.61
C LYS A 45 22.69 -19.48 -39.76
N GLY A 46 23.97 -19.72 -39.57
CA GLY A 46 24.97 -19.73 -40.64
C GLY A 46 24.97 -21.12 -41.27
N GLY A 47 24.63 -21.18 -42.57
CA GLY A 47 24.40 -22.37 -43.39
C GLY A 47 25.58 -23.27 -43.51
N GLY A 48 25.28 -24.57 -43.71
CA GLY A 48 26.20 -25.67 -43.89
C GLY A 48 27.16 -25.50 -45.08
N GLY A 49 28.34 -26.01 -44.91
CA GLY A 49 29.35 -26.19 -45.93
C GLY A 49 30.45 -27.12 -45.40
N ASN A 50 30.35 -28.36 -45.88
CA ASN A 50 31.37 -29.40 -45.75
C ASN A 50 32.68 -28.91 -46.34
N GLN A 51 33.78 -28.84 -45.59
CA GLN A 51 35.13 -29.05 -46.14
C GLN A 51 36.18 -29.32 -45.05
N ARG A 52 37.10 -30.19 -45.44
CA ARG A 52 38.19 -30.85 -44.71
C ARG A 52 39.22 -29.87 -44.11
N PRO A 53 39.99 -30.34 -43.12
CA PRO A 53 41.01 -29.51 -42.49
C PRO A 53 42.29 -29.40 -43.30
N PRO A 54 42.95 -28.25 -43.31
CA PRO A 54 44.40 -28.15 -43.44
C PRO A 54 45.02 -27.71 -42.10
N GLN A 55 46.02 -28.41 -41.77
CA GLN A 55 46.99 -28.19 -40.72
C GLN A 55 47.81 -26.93 -41.07
N GLY A 56 48.13 -26.09 -40.05
CA GLY A 56 49.12 -25.04 -40.27
C GLY A 56 48.92 -23.84 -39.36
N GLY A 57 49.90 -23.60 -38.48
CA GLY A 57 49.95 -22.60 -37.44
C GLY A 57 49.84 -21.16 -37.92
N GLY A 58 49.53 -20.28 -37.01
CA GLY A 58 49.53 -18.86 -37.25
C GLY A 58 48.76 -18.09 -36.19
N ASN A 59 49.51 -17.49 -35.31
CA ASN A 59 49.12 -16.43 -34.40
C ASN A 59 48.20 -15.40 -35.12
N GLY A 60 46.99 -15.25 -34.66
CA GLY A 60 46.06 -14.29 -35.24
C GLY A 60 45.02 -13.90 -34.23
N GLY A 61 45.18 -12.75 -33.59
CA GLY A 61 44.17 -12.09 -32.76
C GLY A 61 42.88 -12.01 -33.49
N GLY A 62 41.86 -12.75 -33.06
CA GLY A 62 40.51 -12.70 -33.61
C GLY A 62 39.94 -11.32 -33.32
N ASN A 63 39.93 -10.50 -34.35
CA ASN A 63 39.18 -9.26 -34.39
C ASN A 63 37.69 -9.65 -34.29
N PHE A 64 37.15 -9.58 -33.13
CA PHE A 64 35.73 -9.77 -32.88
C PHE A 64 35.03 -8.50 -33.47
N GLN A 65 34.76 -8.49 -34.75
CA GLN A 65 33.84 -7.52 -35.35
C GLN A 65 32.43 -8.00 -35.07
N PRO A 66 31.74 -7.39 -34.14
CA PRO A 66 30.31 -7.70 -33.96
C PRO A 66 29.57 -7.21 -35.21
N ASP A 67 28.96 -8.16 -35.90
CA ASP A 67 28.08 -7.86 -37.04
C ASP A 67 26.96 -6.92 -36.53
N MET A 68 27.04 -5.65 -36.86
CA MET A 68 26.17 -4.59 -36.33
C MET A 68 24.68 -4.84 -36.61
N LYS A 69 24.34 -5.69 -37.57
CA LYS A 69 22.96 -6.07 -37.88
C LYS A 69 22.41 -7.13 -36.93
N SER A 70 23.18 -8.10 -36.52
CA SER A 70 22.76 -9.13 -35.55
C SER A 70 22.80 -8.62 -34.10
N ALA A 71 23.76 -7.74 -33.78
CA ALA A 71 23.81 -7.04 -32.50
C ALA A 71 22.58 -6.16 -32.28
N GLY A 72 22.08 -5.48 -33.33
CA GLY A 72 20.88 -4.66 -33.26
C GLY A 72 19.60 -5.45 -32.94
N ILE A 73 19.43 -6.63 -33.53
CA ILE A 73 18.28 -7.51 -33.27
C ILE A 73 18.30 -8.05 -31.85
N GLY A 74 19.48 -8.48 -31.35
CA GLY A 74 19.64 -8.94 -29.97
C GLY A 74 19.34 -7.83 -28.95
N MET A 75 19.87 -6.63 -29.18
CA MET A 75 19.63 -5.48 -28.31
C MET A 75 18.15 -5.07 -28.31
N SER A 76 17.46 -5.08 -29.44
CA SER A 76 16.02 -4.73 -29.52
C SER A 76 15.15 -5.76 -28.81
N LEU A 77 15.51 -7.04 -28.84
CA LEU A 77 14.79 -8.10 -28.15
C LEU A 77 14.97 -7.98 -26.61
N ILE A 78 16.19 -7.72 -26.13
CA ILE A 78 16.45 -7.45 -24.72
C ILE A 78 15.68 -6.20 -24.27
N ALA A 79 15.73 -5.12 -25.03
CA ALA A 79 14.98 -3.90 -24.74
C ALA A 79 13.46 -4.14 -24.72
N GLY A 80 12.93 -4.97 -25.63
CA GLY A 80 11.54 -5.36 -25.67
C GLY A 80 11.12 -6.15 -24.43
N ILE A 81 11.92 -7.12 -24.01
CA ILE A 81 11.67 -7.90 -22.78
C ILE A 81 11.74 -6.98 -21.55
N ALA A 82 12.76 -6.13 -21.46
CA ALA A 82 12.88 -5.18 -20.35
C ALA A 82 11.66 -4.24 -20.27
N LEU A 83 11.16 -3.77 -21.41
CA LEU A 83 9.98 -2.92 -21.50
C LEU A 83 8.71 -3.68 -21.06
N LEU A 84 8.55 -4.94 -21.45
CA LEU A 84 7.42 -5.77 -21.02
C LEU A 84 7.44 -6.02 -19.50
N VAL A 85 8.60 -6.33 -18.94
CA VAL A 85 8.78 -6.52 -17.48
C VAL A 85 8.48 -5.21 -16.76
N TRP A 86 8.96 -4.09 -17.30
CA TRP A 86 8.72 -2.78 -16.73
C TRP A 86 7.23 -2.41 -16.75
N LEU A 87 6.52 -2.63 -17.87
CA LEU A 87 5.07 -2.43 -17.94
C LEU A 87 4.31 -3.37 -16.99
N GLY A 88 4.73 -4.62 -16.87
CA GLY A 88 4.14 -5.61 -15.95
C GLY A 88 4.26 -5.20 -14.49
N SER A 89 5.28 -4.45 -14.11
CA SER A 89 5.45 -3.92 -12.74
C SER A 89 4.41 -2.87 -12.34
N GLY A 90 3.60 -2.40 -13.28
CA GLY A 90 2.50 -1.47 -13.05
C GLY A 90 1.24 -2.13 -12.48
N VAL A 91 1.13 -3.46 -12.51
CA VAL A 91 -0.03 -4.18 -11.97
C VAL A 91 0.13 -4.32 -10.46
N PHE A 92 -0.93 -3.99 -9.71
CA PHE A 92 -0.99 -4.17 -8.26
C PHE A 92 -2.39 -4.58 -7.82
N ILE A 93 -2.48 -5.17 -6.63
CA ILE A 93 -3.73 -5.67 -6.08
C ILE A 93 -4.08 -4.84 -4.85
N VAL A 94 -5.31 -4.29 -4.84
CA VAL A 94 -5.89 -3.61 -3.68
C VAL A 94 -6.81 -4.59 -2.97
N GLN A 95 -6.59 -4.79 -1.68
CA GLN A 95 -7.39 -5.70 -0.87
C GLN A 95 -8.78 -5.11 -0.61
N GLU A 96 -9.76 -5.98 -0.37
CA GLU A 96 -11.10 -5.55 0.03
C GLU A 96 -11.06 -4.76 1.35
N GLY A 97 -11.82 -3.68 1.43
CA GLY A 97 -11.79 -2.77 2.57
C GLY A 97 -10.64 -1.74 2.53
N GLN A 98 -9.84 -1.74 1.47
CA GLN A 98 -8.80 -0.73 1.23
C GLN A 98 -9.10 0.08 -0.03
N GLN A 99 -8.58 1.28 -0.08
CA GLN A 99 -8.53 2.12 -1.27
C GLN A 99 -7.08 2.48 -1.57
N ALA A 100 -6.73 2.44 -2.84
CA ALA A 100 -5.42 2.89 -3.29
C ALA A 100 -5.53 4.29 -3.90
N VAL A 101 -4.73 5.20 -3.40
CA VAL A 101 -4.60 6.54 -3.92
C VAL A 101 -3.40 6.58 -4.86
N VAL A 102 -3.65 6.84 -6.14
CA VAL A 102 -2.62 6.91 -7.17
C VAL A 102 -2.19 8.35 -7.38
N THR A 103 -0.88 8.56 -7.31
CA THR A 103 -0.24 9.85 -7.56
C THR A 103 0.63 9.80 -8.80
N THR A 104 0.61 10.85 -9.60
CA THR A 104 1.49 11.02 -10.76
C THR A 104 2.45 12.17 -10.45
N PHE A 105 3.75 11.87 -10.38
CA PHE A 105 4.78 12.83 -9.97
C PHE A 105 4.44 13.57 -8.65
N GLY A 106 3.90 12.84 -7.67
CA GLY A 106 3.52 13.40 -6.37
C GLY A 106 2.17 14.13 -6.34
N ARG A 107 1.50 14.34 -7.49
CA ARG A 107 0.18 14.95 -7.55
C ARG A 107 -0.91 13.89 -7.55
N PHE A 108 -1.96 14.09 -6.76
CA PHE A 108 -3.15 13.21 -6.77
C PHE A 108 -3.73 13.11 -8.18
N THR A 109 -4.00 11.88 -8.61
CA THR A 109 -4.63 11.60 -9.91
C THR A 109 -5.98 10.91 -9.74
N ASN A 110 -6.02 9.80 -9.00
CA ASN A 110 -7.22 8.99 -8.88
C ASN A 110 -7.19 8.14 -7.61
N THR A 111 -8.37 7.76 -7.11
CA THR A 111 -8.54 6.74 -6.08
C THR A 111 -9.05 5.46 -6.75
N ARG A 112 -8.46 4.32 -6.42
CA ARG A 112 -8.81 3.00 -6.92
C ARG A 112 -9.41 2.15 -5.80
N GLU A 113 -10.48 1.44 -6.13
CA GLU A 113 -11.12 0.49 -5.23
C GLU A 113 -10.46 -0.88 -5.25
N ALA A 114 -10.95 -1.79 -4.39
CA ALA A 114 -10.45 -3.15 -4.27
C ALA A 114 -10.45 -3.90 -5.63
N GLY A 115 -9.45 -4.75 -5.83
CA GLY A 115 -9.28 -5.56 -7.03
C GLY A 115 -7.92 -5.39 -7.68
N ILE A 116 -7.79 -5.97 -8.88
CA ILE A 116 -6.58 -5.83 -9.70
C ILE A 116 -6.62 -4.48 -10.39
N GLN A 117 -5.62 -3.66 -10.14
CA GLN A 117 -5.49 -2.32 -10.69
C GLN A 117 -4.21 -2.19 -11.48
N PHE A 118 -4.20 -1.27 -12.44
CA PHE A 118 -3.02 -0.93 -13.22
C PHE A 118 -2.67 0.54 -13.00
N ARG A 119 -1.36 0.81 -12.81
CA ARG A 119 -0.76 2.14 -12.79
C ARG A 119 0.44 2.16 -13.71
N TRP A 120 0.85 3.34 -14.13
CA TRP A 120 2.12 3.49 -14.82
C TRP A 120 3.28 3.12 -13.89
N PRO A 121 4.24 2.33 -14.36
CA PRO A 121 5.38 1.94 -13.53
C PRO A 121 6.17 3.14 -12.99
N TYR A 122 6.89 2.88 -11.89
CA TYR A 122 7.85 3.86 -11.40
C TYR A 122 8.81 4.28 -12.52
N PRO A 123 9.17 5.58 -12.69
CA PRO A 123 8.95 6.69 -11.75
C PRO A 123 7.69 7.53 -11.99
N PHE A 124 6.83 7.20 -12.96
CA PHE A 124 5.69 8.05 -13.35
C PHE A 124 4.58 8.10 -12.31
N GLN A 125 4.20 6.96 -11.77
CA GLN A 125 3.12 6.86 -10.78
C GLN A 125 3.57 6.09 -9.55
N ALA A 126 3.10 6.56 -8.39
CA ALA A 126 3.15 5.85 -7.12
C ALA A 126 1.73 5.59 -6.62
N HIS A 127 1.55 4.63 -5.72
CA HIS A 127 0.28 4.40 -5.05
C HIS A 127 0.51 4.19 -3.56
N GLU A 128 -0.49 4.59 -2.79
CA GLU A 128 -0.55 4.36 -1.35
C GLU A 128 -1.91 3.75 -1.01
N THR A 129 -1.90 2.67 -0.22
CA THR A 129 -3.12 1.96 0.16
C THR A 129 -3.55 2.38 1.56
N VAL A 130 -4.82 2.74 1.69
CA VAL A 130 -5.44 3.15 2.96
C VAL A 130 -6.58 2.21 3.27
N SER A 131 -6.59 1.65 4.48
CA SER A 131 -7.71 0.86 4.97
C SER A 131 -8.87 1.79 5.36
N VAL A 132 -10.00 1.66 4.65
CA VAL A 132 -11.19 2.51 4.86
C VAL A 132 -12.26 1.84 5.73
N THR A 133 -12.22 0.52 5.82
CA THR A 133 -13.21 -0.25 6.59
C THR A 133 -12.74 -0.52 8.02
N GLN A 134 -11.44 -0.48 8.27
CA GLN A 134 -10.87 -0.78 9.58
C GLN A 134 -11.22 0.29 10.60
N LEU A 135 -11.86 -0.12 11.70
CA LEU A 135 -12.07 0.72 12.87
C LEU A 135 -10.74 0.97 13.59
N GLN A 136 -10.47 2.24 13.82
CA GLN A 136 -9.38 2.71 14.65
C GLN A 136 -9.93 3.22 15.98
N SER A 137 -9.15 3.13 17.04
CA SER A 137 -9.53 3.66 18.34
C SER A 137 -8.42 4.54 18.92
N VAL A 138 -8.83 5.70 19.42
CA VAL A 138 -7.96 6.62 20.15
C VAL A 138 -8.50 6.80 21.55
N GLU A 139 -7.65 6.56 22.53
CA GLU A 139 -7.90 6.88 23.91
C GLU A 139 -7.53 8.31 24.23
N VAL A 140 -8.45 9.02 24.89
CA VAL A 140 -8.26 10.38 25.37
C VAL A 140 -8.46 10.40 26.89
N GLY A 141 -7.68 11.22 27.62
CA GLY A 141 -7.69 11.25 29.07
C GLY A 141 -6.74 10.22 29.71
N ARG A 142 -5.65 9.85 29.01
CA ARG A 142 -4.62 8.99 29.57
C ARG A 142 -3.98 9.70 30.81
N ASN A 143 -3.68 8.95 31.86
CA ASN A 143 -3.11 9.45 33.12
C ASN A 143 -1.69 10.07 32.97
N ALA A 144 -1.50 10.96 32.02
CA ALA A 144 -0.29 11.77 31.92
C ALA A 144 -0.41 12.88 32.96
N VAL A 145 0.36 12.80 34.05
CA VAL A 145 0.49 13.89 35.00
C VAL A 145 1.37 14.95 34.38
N THR A 146 0.81 16.12 34.15
CA THR A 146 1.61 17.27 33.69
C THR A 146 2.50 17.73 34.83
N GLN A 147 3.81 17.52 34.70
CA GLN A 147 4.79 17.80 35.76
C GLN A 147 4.76 19.25 36.26
N ALA A 148 4.25 20.19 35.47
CA ALA A 148 4.17 21.59 35.83
C ALA A 148 3.04 21.97 36.77
N THR A 149 1.91 21.25 36.76
CA THR A 149 0.70 21.61 37.51
C THR A 149 0.23 20.52 38.47
N GLY A 150 0.80 19.33 38.40
CA GLY A 150 0.36 18.17 39.19
C GLY A 150 -1.05 17.65 38.83
N LEU A 151 -1.74 18.32 37.91
CA LEU A 151 -3.05 17.93 37.42
C LEU A 151 -2.92 16.85 36.33
N ARG A 152 -3.88 15.95 36.27
CA ARG A 152 -3.95 14.96 35.19
C ARG A 152 -4.50 15.62 33.94
N ASP A 153 -4.03 15.20 32.77
CA ASP A 153 -4.52 15.70 31.48
C ASP A 153 -6.02 15.39 31.25
N SER A 154 -6.55 14.45 32.05
CA SER A 154 -7.96 14.04 32.04
C SER A 154 -8.87 14.93 32.90
N SER A 155 -8.31 15.82 33.73
CA SER A 155 -9.09 16.64 34.65
C SER A 155 -9.79 17.80 33.93
N MET A 156 -11.09 17.88 34.07
CA MET A 156 -11.94 18.90 33.45
C MET A 156 -12.87 19.54 34.45
N LEU A 157 -13.17 20.83 34.24
CA LEU A 157 -14.10 21.58 35.07
C LEU A 157 -15.50 21.52 34.44
N THR A 158 -16.48 21.17 35.26
CA THR A 158 -17.91 21.15 34.90
C THR A 158 -18.55 22.52 35.12
N GLN A 159 -19.82 22.69 34.68
CA GLN A 159 -20.57 23.93 34.84
C GLN A 159 -20.82 24.30 36.33
N ASP A 160 -20.92 23.30 37.20
CA ASP A 160 -21.13 23.41 38.63
C ASP A 160 -19.81 23.48 39.43
N GLU A 161 -18.70 23.89 38.78
CA GLU A 161 -17.39 24.15 39.38
C GLU A 161 -16.73 22.90 40.01
N ASN A 162 -17.14 21.71 39.62
CA ASN A 162 -16.52 20.47 40.07
C ASN A 162 -15.41 20.04 39.11
N ILE A 163 -14.34 19.45 39.63
CA ILE A 163 -13.26 18.86 38.85
C ILE A 163 -13.52 17.36 38.72
N ILE A 164 -13.65 16.89 37.50
CA ILE A 164 -13.85 15.46 37.20
C ILE A 164 -12.77 14.93 36.27
N ASP A 165 -12.39 13.68 36.48
CA ASP A 165 -11.48 12.96 35.58
C ASP A 165 -12.28 12.09 34.63
N ILE A 166 -12.19 12.37 33.33
CA ILE A 166 -12.91 11.62 32.30
C ILE A 166 -11.93 10.92 31.37
N ARG A 167 -12.15 9.62 31.14
CA ARG A 167 -11.51 8.82 30.12
C ARG A 167 -12.53 8.34 29.10
N PHE A 168 -12.20 8.48 27.83
CA PHE A 168 -13.07 8.04 26.76
C PHE A 168 -12.26 7.52 25.57
N THR A 169 -12.88 6.66 24.80
CA THR A 169 -12.32 6.09 23.60
C THR A 169 -13.16 6.51 22.41
N VAL A 170 -12.54 7.14 21.44
CA VAL A 170 -13.15 7.50 20.15
C VAL A 170 -12.87 6.41 19.16
N GLN A 171 -13.91 5.83 18.57
CA GLN A 171 -13.83 4.88 17.47
C GLN A 171 -14.15 5.60 16.18
N TYR A 172 -13.25 5.46 15.22
CA TYR A 172 -13.36 6.13 13.92
C TYR A 172 -12.81 5.26 12.79
N ARG A 173 -13.22 5.60 11.57
CA ARG A 173 -12.67 5.00 10.36
C ARG A 173 -12.28 6.07 9.36
N ARG A 174 -11.43 5.70 8.42
CA ARG A 174 -10.96 6.56 7.34
C ARG A 174 -11.97 6.48 6.19
N ALA A 175 -12.89 7.42 6.08
CA ALA A 175 -13.95 7.40 5.07
C ALA A 175 -13.47 7.85 3.68
N ASN A 176 -12.50 8.76 3.64
CA ASN A 176 -11.96 9.29 2.39
C ASN A 176 -10.44 9.22 2.38
N ALA A 177 -9.90 8.26 1.62
CA ALA A 177 -8.45 8.03 1.56
C ALA A 177 -7.68 9.23 1.02
N ARG A 178 -8.24 9.99 0.06
CA ARG A 178 -7.60 11.19 -0.47
C ARG A 178 -7.47 12.28 0.59
N ALA A 179 -8.58 12.62 1.25
CA ALA A 179 -8.58 13.67 2.26
C ALA A 179 -7.65 13.31 3.43
N TYR A 180 -7.69 12.03 3.86
CA TYR A 180 -6.82 11.52 4.92
C TYR A 180 -5.33 11.68 4.61
N LEU A 181 -4.89 11.45 3.36
CA LEU A 181 -3.47 11.49 2.99
C LEU A 181 -2.96 12.89 2.65
N PHE A 182 -3.82 13.79 2.13
CA PHE A 182 -3.35 15.04 1.53
C PHE A 182 -3.81 16.31 2.23
N GLU A 183 -4.91 16.29 2.99
CA GLU A 183 -5.45 17.50 3.59
C GLU A 183 -4.80 17.81 4.96
N ASN A 184 -4.36 16.78 5.68
CA ASN A 184 -3.75 16.95 6.99
C ASN A 184 -2.44 16.19 7.11
N PHE A 185 -1.45 16.82 7.72
CA PHE A 185 -0.14 16.19 7.94
C PHE A 185 -0.21 15.02 8.93
N ARG A 186 -1.04 15.13 9.97
CA ARG A 186 -1.21 14.11 11.03
C ARG A 186 -2.68 13.95 11.39
N PRO A 187 -3.47 13.26 10.55
CA PRO A 187 -4.92 13.19 10.73
C PRO A 187 -5.34 12.44 12.00
N ASP A 188 -4.58 11.45 12.45
CA ASP A 188 -4.86 10.73 13.71
C ASP A 188 -4.66 11.62 14.96
N ASP A 189 -3.69 12.54 14.94
CA ASP A 189 -3.53 13.53 16.01
C ASP A 189 -4.66 14.57 15.97
N ALA A 190 -5.15 14.92 14.78
CA ALA A 190 -6.31 15.81 14.66
C ALA A 190 -7.57 15.20 15.30
N VAL A 191 -7.77 13.88 15.20
CA VAL A 191 -8.87 13.18 15.92
C VAL A 191 -8.72 13.36 17.43
N ARG A 192 -7.53 13.18 17.97
CA ARG A 192 -7.29 13.35 19.41
C ARG A 192 -7.59 14.77 19.88
N GLN A 193 -7.07 15.78 19.17
CA GLN A 193 -7.28 17.19 19.50
C GLN A 193 -8.75 17.59 19.38
N ALA A 194 -9.44 17.13 18.32
CA ALA A 194 -10.87 17.36 18.15
C ALA A 194 -11.67 16.72 19.28
N ALA A 195 -11.32 15.51 19.68
CA ALA A 195 -11.95 14.78 20.76
C ALA A 195 -11.76 15.49 22.11
N GLU A 196 -10.53 15.90 22.44
CA GLU A 196 -10.24 16.65 23.67
C GLU A 196 -11.01 17.99 23.74
N THR A 197 -11.08 18.70 22.61
CA THR A 197 -11.79 19.97 22.52
C THR A 197 -13.31 19.78 22.68
N ALA A 198 -13.87 18.76 21.99
CA ALA A 198 -15.27 18.46 22.06
C ALA A 198 -15.72 18.03 23.46
N VAL A 199 -14.92 17.19 24.12
CA VAL A 199 -15.22 16.75 25.48
C VAL A 199 -15.16 17.92 26.44
N ARG A 200 -14.13 18.75 26.36
CA ARG A 200 -13.99 19.94 27.20
C ARG A 200 -15.17 20.90 27.00
N GLU A 201 -15.64 21.07 25.80
CA GLU A 201 -16.82 21.88 25.47
C GLU A 201 -18.11 21.29 26.07
N VAL A 202 -18.35 19.99 25.88
CA VAL A 202 -19.59 19.33 26.34
C VAL A 202 -19.62 19.23 27.87
N VAL A 203 -18.50 18.84 28.49
CA VAL A 203 -18.39 18.75 29.95
C VAL A 203 -18.50 20.11 30.61
N GLY A 204 -17.85 21.14 30.09
CA GLY A 204 -17.93 22.49 30.63
C GLY A 204 -19.32 23.14 30.54
N ARG A 205 -20.24 22.56 29.75
CA ARG A 205 -21.64 22.99 29.68
C ARG A 205 -22.60 22.06 30.44
N SER A 206 -22.09 20.98 31.03
CA SER A 206 -22.88 19.95 31.72
C SER A 206 -22.62 20.00 33.21
N ASN A 207 -23.63 19.59 34.01
CA ASN A 207 -23.47 19.36 35.44
C ASN A 207 -22.90 17.98 35.69
N VAL A 208 -22.23 17.77 36.83
CA VAL A 208 -21.63 16.49 37.21
C VAL A 208 -22.63 15.33 37.17
N ASP A 209 -23.85 15.52 37.72
CA ASP A 209 -24.88 14.49 37.73
C ASP A 209 -25.31 14.04 36.34
N ALA A 210 -25.42 14.98 35.40
CA ALA A 210 -25.71 14.68 34.00
C ALA A 210 -24.60 13.85 33.33
N VAL A 211 -23.35 14.13 33.64
CA VAL A 211 -22.18 13.42 33.10
C VAL A 211 -22.04 12.04 33.72
N LEU A 212 -22.28 11.91 35.05
CA LEU A 212 -22.06 10.66 35.78
C LEU A 212 -23.20 9.64 35.59
N TYR A 213 -24.45 10.09 35.65
CA TYR A 213 -25.57 9.18 35.87
C TYR A 213 -26.68 9.22 34.81
N GLU A 214 -27.09 10.40 34.33
CA GLU A 214 -28.37 10.50 33.66
C GLU A 214 -28.33 10.42 32.13
N GLN A 215 -27.23 10.81 31.47
CA GLN A 215 -27.24 11.06 30.02
C GLN A 215 -26.05 10.53 29.26
N ARG A 216 -25.46 9.39 29.65
CA ARG A 216 -24.30 8.83 28.94
C ARG A 216 -24.51 8.66 27.43
N THR A 217 -25.70 8.23 27.02
CA THR A 217 -26.03 8.06 25.60
C THR A 217 -26.21 9.40 24.88
N ALA A 218 -26.86 10.37 25.53
CA ALA A 218 -27.01 11.71 24.95
C ALA A 218 -25.66 12.44 24.85
N LEU A 219 -24.80 12.29 25.88
CA LEU A 219 -23.44 12.81 25.86
C LEU A 219 -22.60 12.19 24.75
N SER A 220 -22.63 10.86 24.58
CA SER A 220 -21.88 10.19 23.53
C SER A 220 -22.32 10.65 22.14
N THR A 221 -23.62 10.80 21.92
CA THR A 221 -24.17 11.32 20.64
C THR A 221 -23.77 12.77 20.40
N GLY A 222 -23.81 13.62 21.43
CA GLY A 222 -23.36 15.00 21.36
C GLY A 222 -21.86 15.12 21.06
N LEU A 223 -21.04 14.25 21.69
CA LEU A 223 -19.62 14.16 21.46
C LEU A 223 -19.29 13.72 20.03
N VAL A 224 -19.94 12.65 19.53
CA VAL A 224 -19.78 12.18 18.15
C VAL A 224 -20.04 13.33 17.17
N LYS A 225 -21.15 14.06 17.37
CA LYS A 225 -21.50 15.19 16.50
C LYS A 225 -20.47 16.32 16.58
N SER A 226 -20.07 16.77 17.79
CA SER A 226 -19.09 17.84 17.96
C SER A 226 -17.73 17.48 17.37
N ILE A 227 -17.24 16.24 17.61
CA ILE A 227 -15.98 15.77 17.04
C ILE A 227 -16.07 15.71 15.51
N GLN A 228 -17.18 15.15 14.97
CA GLN A 228 -17.37 15.04 13.53
C GLN A 228 -17.42 16.42 12.85
N ASP A 229 -18.09 17.39 13.45
CA ASP A 229 -18.17 18.75 12.93
C ASP A 229 -16.79 19.42 12.87
N GLN A 230 -15.93 19.20 13.88
CA GLN A 230 -14.56 19.70 13.89
C GLN A 230 -13.70 19.00 12.82
N LEU A 231 -13.79 17.68 12.69
CA LEU A 231 -13.06 16.91 11.68
C LEU A 231 -13.50 17.25 10.25
N ASN A 232 -14.78 17.58 10.06
CA ASN A 232 -15.32 18.05 8.78
C ASN A 232 -14.74 19.42 8.39
N ARG A 233 -14.62 20.34 9.35
CA ARG A 233 -13.97 21.66 9.12
C ARG A 233 -12.51 21.52 8.70
N LEU A 234 -11.83 20.49 9.19
CA LEU A 234 -10.46 20.18 8.84
C LEU A 234 -10.33 19.37 7.55
N ASN A 235 -11.43 18.97 6.92
CA ASN A 235 -11.47 18.05 5.77
C ASN A 235 -10.62 16.80 5.99
N SER A 236 -10.65 16.24 7.20
CA SER A 236 -9.75 15.13 7.60
C SER A 236 -9.99 13.81 6.87
N GLY A 237 -11.15 13.65 6.23
CA GLY A 237 -11.56 12.39 5.60
C GLY A 237 -11.87 11.26 6.59
N ILE A 238 -12.07 11.60 7.86
CA ILE A 238 -12.34 10.67 8.96
C ILE A 238 -13.82 10.72 9.31
N LEU A 239 -14.40 9.55 9.57
CA LEU A 239 -15.75 9.38 10.09
C LEU A 239 -15.68 8.81 11.50
N VAL A 240 -16.31 9.50 12.44
CA VAL A 240 -16.45 9.03 13.82
C VAL A 240 -17.65 8.10 13.90
N ASP A 241 -17.44 6.87 14.35
CA ASP A 241 -18.49 5.88 14.48
C ASP A 241 -19.11 5.91 15.89
N ASN A 242 -18.27 5.98 16.92
CA ASN A 242 -18.76 5.97 18.31
C ASN A 242 -17.75 6.61 19.27
N VAL A 243 -18.28 7.11 20.38
CA VAL A 243 -17.51 7.60 21.53
C VAL A 243 -17.96 6.85 22.77
N ASN A 244 -17.03 6.09 23.37
CA ASN A 244 -17.30 5.32 24.58
C ASN A 244 -16.64 5.97 25.80
N VAL A 245 -17.44 6.41 26.75
CA VAL A 245 -16.98 6.94 28.03
C VAL A 245 -16.64 5.78 28.95
N GLN A 246 -15.35 5.64 29.30
CA GLN A 246 -14.84 4.49 30.06
C GLN A 246 -14.97 4.68 31.59
N SER A 247 -14.52 5.81 32.11
CA SER A 247 -14.59 6.09 33.53
C SER A 247 -14.71 7.59 33.78
N VAL A 248 -15.51 7.92 34.79
CA VAL A 248 -15.62 9.28 35.35
C VAL A 248 -15.39 9.14 36.86
N GLN A 249 -14.43 9.87 37.40
CA GLN A 249 -14.08 9.89 38.83
C GLN A 249 -14.03 11.33 39.32
#